data_14719f65f377954693f2d2ee745f8a74
#
_entry.id   14719f65f377954693f2d2ee745f8a74
#
_cell.length_a   1.000
_cell.length_b   1.000
_cell.length_c   1.000
_cell.angle_alpha   90.00
_cell.angle_beta   90.00
_cell.angle_gamma   90.00
#
_symmetry.space_group_name_H-M   'P 1'
#
loop_
_entity.id
_entity.type
_entity.pdbx_description
1 polymer ?
#
loop_
_entity_poly.entity_id
_entity_poly.type
_entity_poly.pdbx_seq_one_letter_code
_entity_poly.pdbx_strand_id
1 'polypeptide(L)'
;QAHVHFVGNILIDTLRYNRTRLQRPVAFSIMGLKEKEYLLLTLNKHSLLNKDTTLKAIFRTILEKTDKPIVAPLHTYVKNKLSALGITSERLYILPPQPYLSFGYLVNHAWGIITDSGNVAEEATFLGIPCMTLSTYAEHPETVTIGTNRLVGENSEILADALDILNKGEWQKGHLPERWDGHAAERIVQT
;
A
#
# COMPACT_ATOMS: atom_id res chain seq x y z
N GLN A 1 16.73 12.46 33.54
CA GLN A 1 15.54 11.80 32.95
C GLN A 1 15.51 12.17 31.48
N ALA A 2 15.41 11.19 30.59
CA ALA A 2 15.20 11.46 29.16
C ALA A 2 13.80 12.09 29.00
N HIS A 3 13.74 13.27 28.38
CA HIS A 3 12.47 13.87 28.03
C HIS A 3 11.95 13.20 26.75
N VAL A 4 10.77 12.60 26.82
CA VAL A 4 10.10 11.99 25.66
C VAL A 4 8.98 12.91 25.24
N HIS A 5 9.00 13.34 23.98
CA HIS A 5 8.01 14.25 23.41
C HIS A 5 7.22 13.55 22.33
N PHE A 6 5.89 13.55 22.42
CA PHE A 6 5.02 13.04 21.37
C PHE A 6 4.81 14.12 20.32
N VAL A 7 5.49 14.02 19.19
CA VAL A 7 5.51 15.03 18.12
C VAL A 7 4.63 14.68 16.92
N GLY A 8 4.16 13.43 16.81
CA GLY A 8 3.43 12.91 15.66
C GLY A 8 4.34 12.13 14.71
N ASN A 9 3.92 11.99 13.45
CA ASN A 9 4.62 11.20 12.44
C ASN A 9 5.22 12.12 11.35
N ILE A 10 6.54 12.14 11.25
CA ILE A 10 7.28 12.99 10.30
C ILE A 10 7.05 12.61 8.83
N LEU A 11 6.68 11.35 8.53
CA LEU A 11 6.30 10.95 7.18
C LEU A 11 5.11 11.75 6.67
N ILE A 12 4.17 12.08 7.56
CA ILE A 12 2.96 12.83 7.23
C ILE A 12 3.29 14.26 6.80
N ASP A 13 4.31 14.88 7.40
CA ASP A 13 4.80 16.21 6.97
C ASP A 13 5.26 16.15 5.50
N THR A 14 6.00 15.11 5.15
CA THR A 14 6.49 14.90 3.79
C THR A 14 5.34 14.67 2.81
N LEU A 15 4.35 13.86 3.18
CA LEU A 15 3.17 13.60 2.35
C LEU A 15 2.35 14.88 2.12
N ARG A 16 2.10 15.63 3.19
CA ARG A 16 1.39 16.91 3.12
C ARG A 16 2.09 17.91 2.22
N TYR A 17 3.41 18.07 2.39
CA TYR A 17 4.23 18.99 1.59
C TYR A 17 4.20 18.65 0.10
N ASN A 18 4.17 17.37 -0.25
CA ASN A 18 4.20 16.91 -1.63
C ASN A 18 2.82 16.68 -2.26
N ARG A 19 1.73 16.86 -1.52
CA ARG A 19 0.37 16.53 -1.98
C ARG A 19 -0.03 17.19 -3.31
N THR A 20 0.38 18.44 -3.52
CA THR A 20 0.11 19.20 -4.75
C THR A 20 1.14 19.01 -5.85
N ARG A 21 2.21 18.23 -5.56
CA ARG A 21 3.35 18.01 -6.46
C ARG A 21 3.35 16.61 -7.09
N LEU A 22 2.36 15.78 -6.76
CA LEU A 22 2.25 14.42 -7.27
C LEU A 22 2.23 14.41 -8.80
N GLN A 23 2.93 13.44 -9.39
CA GLN A 23 3.11 13.34 -10.83
C GLN A 23 2.49 12.06 -11.36
N ARG A 24 1.53 12.20 -12.26
CA ARG A 24 0.92 11.05 -12.93
C ARG A 24 1.96 10.32 -13.78
N PRO A 25 2.20 9.02 -13.52
CA PRO A 25 3.15 8.23 -14.33
C PRO A 25 2.71 8.18 -15.80
N VAL A 26 3.64 8.29 -16.74
CA VAL A 26 3.36 8.14 -18.18
C VAL A 26 2.71 6.78 -18.47
N ALA A 27 3.21 5.72 -17.83
CA ALA A 27 2.65 4.37 -17.92
C ALA A 27 1.16 4.31 -17.59
N PHE A 28 0.68 5.12 -16.64
CA PHE A 28 -0.72 5.19 -16.26
C PHE A 28 -1.65 5.50 -17.44
N SER A 29 -1.25 6.46 -18.25
CA SER A 29 -2.01 6.85 -19.47
C SER A 29 -1.89 5.81 -20.59
N ILE A 30 -0.70 5.25 -20.79
CA ILE A 30 -0.47 4.19 -21.80
C ILE A 30 -1.31 2.94 -21.53
N MET A 31 -1.47 2.58 -20.26
CA MET A 31 -2.25 1.42 -19.83
C MET A 31 -3.75 1.68 -19.78
N GLY A 32 -4.21 2.90 -20.05
CA GLY A 32 -5.62 3.28 -19.97
C GLY A 32 -6.21 3.18 -18.56
N LEU A 33 -5.37 3.31 -17.54
CA LEU A 33 -5.79 3.21 -16.14
C LEU A 33 -6.63 4.42 -15.73
N LYS A 34 -7.58 4.19 -14.84
CA LYS A 34 -8.42 5.22 -14.24
C LYS A 34 -8.20 5.31 -12.74
N GLU A 35 -8.30 6.52 -12.23
CA GLU A 35 -8.22 6.78 -10.79
C GLU A 35 -9.34 6.04 -10.05
N LYS A 36 -9.03 5.49 -8.87
CA LYS A 36 -9.94 4.70 -8.03
C LYS A 36 -10.49 3.42 -8.69
N GLU A 37 -9.89 2.98 -9.79
CA GLU A 37 -10.29 1.76 -10.49
C GLU A 37 -9.18 0.71 -10.61
N TYR A 38 -8.11 0.81 -9.82
CA TYR A 38 -7.03 -0.16 -9.80
C TYR A 38 -6.60 -0.51 -8.38
N LEU A 39 -6.06 -1.71 -8.21
CA LEU A 39 -5.41 -2.20 -7.01
C LEU A 39 -3.90 -1.93 -7.13
N LEU A 40 -3.32 -1.24 -6.16
CA LEU A 40 -1.86 -1.07 -6.08
C LEU A 40 -1.25 -2.23 -5.30
N LEU A 41 -0.23 -2.87 -5.85
CA LEU A 41 0.49 -3.95 -5.20
C LEU A 41 1.98 -3.61 -5.07
N THR A 42 2.52 -3.69 -3.86
CA THR A 42 3.95 -3.58 -3.61
C THR A 42 4.49 -4.77 -2.82
N LEU A 43 5.64 -5.29 -3.23
CA LEU A 43 6.30 -6.44 -2.63
C LEU A 43 7.81 -6.22 -2.61
N ASN A 44 8.41 -6.26 -1.43
CA ASN A 44 9.84 -6.06 -1.24
C ASN A 44 10.48 -7.02 -0.22
N LYS A 45 9.69 -7.63 0.69
CA LYS A 45 10.21 -8.49 1.75
C LYS A 45 10.70 -9.82 1.20
N HIS A 46 12.00 -10.09 1.30
CA HIS A 46 12.61 -11.34 0.90
C HIS A 46 12.01 -12.57 1.60
N SER A 47 11.56 -12.41 2.84
CA SER A 47 10.92 -13.50 3.59
C SER A 47 9.67 -14.05 2.90
N LEU A 48 8.85 -13.17 2.31
CA LEU A 48 7.67 -13.57 1.54
C LEU A 48 8.06 -14.11 0.16
N LEU A 49 9.00 -13.43 -0.52
CA LEU A 49 9.45 -13.80 -1.87
C LEU A 49 10.11 -15.20 -1.94
N ASN A 50 10.60 -15.72 -0.82
CA ASN A 50 11.17 -17.06 -0.73
C ASN A 50 10.12 -18.16 -0.48
N LYS A 51 8.83 -17.81 -0.35
CA LYS A 51 7.73 -18.73 -0.10
C LYS A 51 6.88 -18.93 -1.35
N ASP A 52 7.34 -19.74 -2.28
CA ASP A 52 6.75 -19.92 -3.62
C ASP A 52 5.25 -20.27 -3.57
N THR A 53 4.89 -21.22 -2.71
CA THR A 53 3.49 -21.66 -2.57
C THR A 53 2.59 -20.54 -2.04
N THR A 54 3.07 -19.82 -1.02
CA THR A 54 2.35 -18.69 -0.43
C THR A 54 2.17 -17.57 -1.46
N LEU A 55 3.23 -17.25 -2.19
CA LEU A 55 3.19 -16.21 -3.21
C LEU A 55 2.19 -16.55 -4.34
N LYS A 56 2.20 -17.79 -4.81
CA LYS A 56 1.21 -18.29 -5.79
C LYS A 56 -0.22 -18.21 -5.25
N ALA A 57 -0.45 -18.57 -3.98
CA ALA A 57 -1.77 -18.53 -3.37
C ALA A 57 -2.27 -17.06 -3.26
N ILE A 58 -1.42 -16.12 -2.81
CA ILE A 58 -1.75 -14.69 -2.72
C ILE A 58 -2.16 -14.15 -4.10
N PHE A 59 -1.34 -14.35 -5.14
CA PHE A 59 -1.65 -13.84 -6.47
C PHE A 59 -2.90 -14.48 -7.09
N ARG A 60 -3.10 -15.77 -6.89
CA ARG A 60 -4.32 -16.46 -7.31
C ARG A 60 -5.54 -15.80 -6.65
N THR A 61 -5.51 -15.63 -5.33
CA THR A 61 -6.60 -14.99 -4.59
C THR A 61 -6.92 -13.59 -5.10
N ILE A 62 -5.90 -12.76 -5.33
CA ILE A 62 -6.10 -11.42 -5.87
C ILE A 62 -6.80 -11.49 -7.23
N LEU A 63 -6.31 -12.34 -8.14
CA LEU A 63 -6.85 -12.46 -9.49
C LEU A 63 -8.26 -13.07 -9.53
N GLU A 64 -8.61 -13.91 -8.59
CA GLU A 64 -9.96 -14.50 -8.46
C GLU A 64 -10.96 -13.55 -7.82
N LYS A 65 -10.52 -12.70 -6.88
CA LYS A 65 -11.39 -11.86 -6.07
C LYS A 65 -11.64 -10.46 -6.64
N THR A 66 -10.89 -10.00 -7.63
CA THR A 66 -11.12 -8.70 -8.26
C THR A 66 -10.90 -8.74 -9.76
N ASP A 67 -11.75 -8.03 -10.49
CA ASP A 67 -11.59 -7.80 -11.94
C ASP A 67 -10.82 -6.52 -12.25
N LYS A 68 -10.44 -5.76 -11.23
CA LYS A 68 -9.71 -4.50 -11.41
C LYS A 68 -8.28 -4.74 -11.88
N PRO A 69 -7.71 -3.81 -12.66
CA PRO A 69 -6.28 -3.79 -12.95
C PRO A 69 -5.44 -3.82 -11.67
N ILE A 70 -4.35 -4.58 -11.67
CA ILE A 70 -3.38 -4.64 -10.60
C ILE A 70 -2.13 -3.91 -11.09
N VAL A 71 -1.80 -2.79 -10.46
CA VAL A 71 -0.62 -1.99 -10.78
C VAL A 71 0.47 -2.32 -9.77
N ALA A 72 1.57 -2.87 -10.23
CA ALA A 72 2.63 -3.39 -9.39
C ALA A 72 4.00 -2.76 -9.75
N PRO A 73 4.38 -1.63 -9.12
CA PRO A 73 5.75 -1.11 -9.23
C PRO A 73 6.69 -2.01 -8.44
N LEU A 74 7.45 -2.86 -9.13
CA LEU A 74 8.27 -3.90 -8.54
C LEU A 74 9.72 -3.82 -9.02
N HIS A 75 10.64 -4.15 -8.14
CA HIS A 75 12.03 -4.35 -8.51
C HIS A 75 12.22 -5.51 -9.46
N THR A 76 13.26 -5.46 -10.29
CA THR A 76 13.52 -6.48 -11.32
C THR A 76 13.61 -7.89 -10.73
N TYR A 77 14.19 -8.07 -9.55
CA TYR A 77 14.29 -9.39 -8.92
C TYR A 77 12.90 -9.97 -8.54
N VAL A 78 11.96 -9.11 -8.10
CA VAL A 78 10.57 -9.52 -7.81
C VAL A 78 9.87 -9.92 -9.11
N LYS A 79 9.95 -9.07 -10.13
CA LYS A 79 9.41 -9.36 -11.48
C LYS A 79 9.89 -10.71 -11.99
N ASN A 80 11.21 -10.96 -11.92
CA ASN A 80 11.82 -12.22 -12.37
C ASN A 80 11.29 -13.41 -11.55
N LYS A 81 11.14 -13.24 -10.24
CA LYS A 81 10.57 -14.27 -9.36
C LYS A 81 9.13 -14.62 -9.75
N LEU A 82 8.27 -13.63 -9.97
CA LEU A 82 6.89 -13.86 -10.40
C LEU A 82 6.84 -14.57 -11.75
N SER A 83 7.66 -14.15 -12.70
CA SER A 83 7.77 -14.78 -14.01
C SER A 83 8.21 -16.24 -13.91
N ALA A 84 9.24 -16.53 -13.09
CA ALA A 84 9.73 -17.92 -12.87
C ALA A 84 8.65 -18.82 -12.22
N LEU A 85 7.75 -18.25 -11.45
CA LEU A 85 6.62 -18.97 -10.84
C LEU A 85 5.39 -19.10 -11.76
N GLY A 86 5.46 -18.55 -12.98
CA GLY A 86 4.34 -18.52 -13.92
C GLY A 86 3.17 -17.61 -13.48
N ILE A 87 3.44 -16.64 -12.62
CA ILE A 87 2.45 -15.68 -12.18
C ILE A 87 2.33 -14.58 -13.24
N THR A 88 1.33 -14.70 -14.09
CA THR A 88 1.04 -13.77 -15.18
C THR A 88 -0.46 -13.53 -15.31
N SER A 89 -0.85 -12.34 -15.74
CA SER A 89 -2.24 -12.00 -16.07
C SER A 89 -2.27 -10.75 -16.95
N GLU A 90 -3.22 -10.63 -17.85
CA GLU A 90 -3.47 -9.43 -18.65
C GLU A 90 -3.86 -8.22 -17.78
N ARG A 91 -4.36 -8.47 -16.57
CA ARG A 91 -4.70 -7.44 -15.57
C ARG A 91 -3.55 -7.06 -14.65
N LEU A 92 -2.41 -7.77 -14.70
CA LEU A 92 -1.23 -7.51 -13.87
C LEU A 92 -0.22 -6.64 -14.63
N TYR A 93 -0.18 -5.36 -14.31
CA TYR A 93 0.71 -4.37 -14.88
C TYR A 93 1.94 -4.19 -13.99
N ILE A 94 3.03 -4.87 -14.33
CA ILE A 94 4.31 -4.75 -13.61
C ILE A 94 5.07 -3.55 -14.17
N LEU A 95 5.29 -2.55 -13.32
CA LEU A 95 6.07 -1.35 -13.61
C LEU A 95 7.46 -1.45 -12.96
N PRO A 96 8.47 -0.76 -13.49
CA PRO A 96 9.70 -0.53 -12.73
C PRO A 96 9.40 0.30 -11.46
N PRO A 97 10.31 0.30 -10.46
CA PRO A 97 10.19 1.20 -9.31
C PRO A 97 9.97 2.64 -9.77
N GLN A 98 9.03 3.32 -9.12
CA GLN A 98 8.63 4.66 -9.50
C GLN A 98 9.34 5.71 -8.64
N PRO A 99 9.67 6.88 -9.19
CA PRO A 99 10.10 8.04 -8.38
C PRO A 99 9.05 8.39 -7.33
N TYR A 100 9.47 8.99 -6.22
CA TYR A 100 8.62 9.28 -5.06
C TYR A 100 7.28 9.96 -5.42
N LEU A 101 7.32 11.04 -6.22
CA LEU A 101 6.10 11.78 -6.57
C LEU A 101 5.16 10.97 -7.49
N SER A 102 5.71 10.11 -8.33
CA SER A 102 4.93 9.21 -9.19
C SER A 102 4.36 8.04 -8.39
N PHE A 103 5.14 7.49 -7.46
CA PHE A 103 4.65 6.47 -6.54
C PHE A 103 3.52 7.01 -5.66
N GLY A 104 3.71 8.21 -5.09
CA GLY A 104 2.69 8.90 -4.30
C GLY A 104 1.39 9.14 -5.09
N TYR A 105 1.49 9.43 -6.40
CA TYR A 105 0.31 9.51 -7.26
C TYR A 105 -0.43 8.17 -7.31
N LEU A 106 0.29 7.07 -7.51
CA LEU A 106 -0.30 5.72 -7.54
C LEU A 106 -0.98 5.36 -6.22
N VAL A 107 -0.35 5.68 -5.08
CA VAL A 107 -0.94 5.45 -3.75
C VAL A 107 -2.21 6.28 -3.58
N ASN A 108 -2.17 7.59 -3.87
CA ASN A 108 -3.28 8.51 -3.64
C ASN A 108 -4.53 8.18 -4.48
N HIS A 109 -4.34 7.59 -5.66
CA HIS A 109 -5.43 7.33 -6.61
C HIS A 109 -5.79 5.84 -6.72
N ALA A 110 -5.25 4.98 -5.85
CA ALA A 110 -5.64 3.57 -5.80
C ALA A 110 -7.08 3.39 -5.28
N TRP A 111 -7.76 2.35 -5.76
CA TRP A 111 -9.01 1.86 -5.17
C TRP A 111 -8.75 1.10 -3.86
N GLY A 112 -7.65 0.37 -3.80
CA GLY A 112 -7.14 -0.32 -2.64
C GLY A 112 -5.66 -0.64 -2.82
N ILE A 113 -5.00 -1.00 -1.74
CA ILE A 113 -3.57 -1.27 -1.71
C ILE A 113 -3.33 -2.62 -1.04
N ILE A 114 -2.46 -3.43 -1.64
CA ILE A 114 -1.85 -4.61 -1.01
C ILE A 114 -0.36 -4.36 -0.92
N THR A 115 0.20 -4.46 0.28
CA THR A 115 1.61 -4.12 0.51
C THR A 115 2.22 -4.98 1.61
N ASP A 116 3.53 -5.15 1.55
CA ASP A 116 4.34 -5.68 2.65
C ASP A 116 5.11 -4.57 3.40
N SER A 117 4.86 -3.29 3.08
CA SER A 117 5.55 -2.13 3.63
C SER A 117 4.71 -1.40 4.67
N GLY A 118 5.27 -1.17 5.88
CA GLY A 118 4.65 -0.34 6.91
C GLY A 118 4.46 1.11 6.48
N ASN A 119 5.45 1.71 5.81
CA ASN A 119 5.35 3.10 5.32
C ASN A 119 4.18 3.28 4.35
N VAL A 120 3.93 2.32 3.46
CA VAL A 120 2.79 2.40 2.52
C VAL A 120 1.46 2.31 3.28
N ALA A 121 1.39 1.54 4.37
CA ALA A 121 0.20 1.47 5.23
C ALA A 121 -0.05 2.81 5.96
N GLU A 122 1.01 3.52 6.37
CA GLU A 122 0.90 4.88 6.93
C GLU A 122 0.40 5.88 5.88
N GLU A 123 0.98 5.86 4.67
CA GLU A 123 0.53 6.69 3.55
C GLU A 123 -0.94 6.44 3.22
N ALA A 124 -1.35 5.18 3.13
CA ALA A 124 -2.73 4.77 2.89
C ALA A 124 -3.68 5.29 3.98
N THR A 125 -3.29 5.18 5.25
CA THR A 125 -4.06 5.70 6.39
C THR A 125 -4.23 7.21 6.30
N PHE A 126 -3.16 7.95 6.03
CA PHE A 126 -3.23 9.41 5.87
C PHE A 126 -4.13 9.84 4.72
N LEU A 127 -4.14 9.08 3.62
CA LEU A 127 -4.91 9.36 2.41
C LEU A 127 -6.34 8.77 2.45
N GLY A 128 -6.67 8.00 3.48
CA GLY A 128 -7.97 7.34 3.59
C GLY A 128 -8.18 6.21 2.57
N ILE A 129 -7.10 5.57 2.09
CA ILE A 129 -7.16 4.50 1.10
C ILE A 129 -7.23 3.13 1.80
N PRO A 130 -8.14 2.23 1.40
CA PRO A 130 -8.15 0.85 1.88
C PRO A 130 -6.78 0.18 1.70
N CYS A 131 -6.23 -0.42 2.75
CA CYS A 131 -4.92 -1.06 2.74
C CYS A 131 -4.96 -2.45 3.38
N MET A 132 -4.35 -3.42 2.71
CA MET A 132 -4.13 -4.78 3.18
C MET A 132 -2.63 -5.01 3.33
N THR A 133 -2.16 -5.21 4.56
CA THR A 133 -0.73 -5.46 4.81
C THR A 133 -0.45 -6.95 4.91
N LEU A 134 0.47 -7.44 4.07
CA LEU A 134 0.98 -8.83 4.04
C LEU A 134 1.96 -9.06 5.21
N SER A 135 1.51 -8.79 6.42
CA SER A 135 2.25 -8.95 7.68
C SER A 135 1.29 -9.29 8.81
N THR A 136 1.78 -9.99 9.81
CA THR A 136 1.03 -10.33 11.03
C THR A 136 1.14 -9.25 12.11
N TYR A 137 1.96 -8.23 11.89
CA TYR A 137 2.13 -7.09 12.80
C TYR A 137 2.19 -5.78 12.03
N ALA A 138 1.87 -4.68 12.69
CA ALA A 138 2.04 -3.32 12.20
C ALA A 138 3.11 -2.61 13.01
N GLU A 139 4.05 -1.93 12.35
CA GLU A 139 5.03 -1.06 12.98
C GLU A 139 4.35 0.14 13.65
N HIS A 140 3.25 0.61 13.05
CA HIS A 140 2.35 1.64 13.54
C HIS A 140 0.95 1.05 13.77
N PRO A 141 0.65 0.52 14.98
CA PRO A 141 -0.63 -0.12 15.28
C PRO A 141 -1.85 0.76 15.02
N GLU A 142 -1.70 2.09 15.13
CA GLU A 142 -2.74 3.06 14.86
C GLU A 142 -3.23 3.02 13.40
N THR A 143 -2.43 2.53 12.45
CA THR A 143 -2.88 2.32 11.07
C THR A 143 -4.01 1.30 11.00
N VAL A 144 -4.00 0.31 11.91
CA VAL A 144 -4.98 -0.77 12.01
C VAL A 144 -6.15 -0.40 12.92
N THR A 145 -5.85 0.16 14.10
CA THR A 145 -6.87 0.43 15.13
C THR A 145 -7.70 1.68 14.85
N ILE A 146 -7.12 2.65 14.16
CA ILE A 146 -7.73 3.95 13.85
C ILE A 146 -7.84 4.17 12.34
N GLY A 147 -6.82 3.76 11.59
CA GLY A 147 -6.69 3.99 10.16
C GLY A 147 -7.46 3.03 9.27
N THR A 148 -7.00 2.91 8.04
CA THR A 148 -7.64 2.11 6.98
C THR A 148 -6.96 0.77 6.73
N ASN A 149 -5.92 0.43 7.51
CA ASN A 149 -5.12 -0.77 7.29
C ASN A 149 -5.75 -2.01 7.93
N ARG A 150 -5.65 -3.15 7.25
CA ARG A 150 -5.95 -4.49 7.79
C ARG A 150 -4.73 -5.38 7.62
N LEU A 151 -4.35 -6.07 8.69
CA LEU A 151 -3.32 -7.10 8.62
C LEU A 151 -3.94 -8.38 8.07
N VAL A 152 -3.49 -8.80 6.90
CA VAL A 152 -3.93 -10.05 6.27
C VAL A 152 -2.87 -11.14 6.37
N GLY A 153 -1.68 -10.79 6.84
CA GLY A 153 -0.55 -11.71 6.92
C GLY A 153 -0.20 -12.29 5.54
N GLU A 154 0.39 -13.45 5.56
CA GLU A 154 0.67 -14.23 4.38
C GLU A 154 -0.43 -15.29 4.14
N ASN A 155 -1.67 -14.96 4.53
CA ASN A 155 -2.82 -15.87 4.52
C ASN A 155 -3.79 -15.49 3.40
N SER A 156 -3.93 -16.38 2.41
CA SER A 156 -4.78 -16.17 1.23
C SER A 156 -6.28 -16.14 1.56
N GLU A 157 -6.73 -16.80 2.62
CA GLU A 157 -8.14 -16.80 3.03
C GLU A 157 -8.51 -15.47 3.68
N ILE A 158 -7.67 -14.95 4.59
CA ILE A 158 -7.87 -13.64 5.21
C ILE A 158 -7.79 -12.54 4.14
N LEU A 159 -6.90 -12.66 3.17
CA LEU A 159 -6.81 -11.76 2.02
C LEU A 159 -8.09 -11.81 1.18
N ALA A 160 -8.64 -13.00 0.94
CA ALA A 160 -9.88 -13.17 0.19
C ALA A 160 -11.05 -12.46 0.89
N ASP A 161 -11.20 -12.65 2.19
CA ASP A 161 -12.24 -11.99 3.00
C ASP A 161 -12.09 -10.46 2.96
N ALA A 162 -10.86 -9.95 3.06
CA ALA A 162 -10.58 -8.52 2.98
C ALA A 162 -10.95 -7.94 1.60
N LEU A 163 -10.63 -8.65 0.51
CA LEU A 163 -11.02 -8.25 -0.83
C LEU A 163 -12.54 -8.30 -1.05
N ASP A 164 -13.23 -9.28 -0.48
CA ASP A 164 -14.70 -9.35 -0.54
C ASP A 164 -15.36 -8.15 0.18
N ILE A 165 -14.84 -7.75 1.34
CA ILE A 165 -15.28 -6.55 2.05
C ILE A 165 -15.02 -5.27 1.22
N LEU A 166 -13.84 -5.19 0.58
CA LEU A 166 -13.51 -4.06 -0.29
C LEU A 166 -14.42 -3.99 -1.52
N ASN A 167 -14.70 -5.12 -2.17
CA ASN A 167 -15.59 -5.21 -3.32
C ASN A 167 -17.03 -4.76 -2.99
N LYS A 168 -17.51 -5.05 -1.78
CA LYS A 168 -18.83 -4.63 -1.29
C LYS A 168 -18.90 -3.15 -0.91
N GLY A 169 -17.75 -2.45 -0.88
CA GLY A 169 -17.68 -1.07 -0.39
C GLY A 169 -17.86 -0.94 1.12
N GLU A 170 -17.64 -2.02 1.86
CA GLU A 170 -17.83 -2.11 3.32
C GLU A 170 -16.50 -1.94 4.09
N TRP A 171 -15.49 -1.33 3.44
CA TRP A 171 -14.21 -1.09 4.10
C TRP A 171 -14.35 -0.13 5.26
N GLN A 172 -13.58 -0.38 6.32
CA GLN A 172 -13.57 0.50 7.49
C GLN A 172 -13.24 1.95 7.10
N LYS A 173 -14.06 2.87 7.58
CA LYS A 173 -13.78 4.31 7.48
C LYS A 173 -12.74 4.66 8.53
N GLY A 174 -11.49 4.73 8.13
CA GLY A 174 -10.42 5.14 9.02
C GLY A 174 -10.49 6.62 9.36
N HIS A 175 -9.80 6.98 10.44
CA HIS A 175 -9.55 8.35 10.86
C HIS A 175 -8.04 8.61 10.93
N LEU A 176 -7.64 9.87 10.98
CA LEU A 176 -6.24 10.22 11.20
C LEU A 176 -5.88 9.97 12.67
N PRO A 177 -4.79 9.24 12.94
CA PRO A 177 -4.25 9.14 14.29
C PRO A 177 -3.87 10.51 14.87
N GLU A 178 -3.78 10.59 16.18
CA GLU A 178 -3.42 11.81 16.88
C GLU A 178 -2.09 12.36 16.36
N ARG A 179 -2.05 13.67 16.07
CA ARG A 179 -0.89 14.41 15.54
C ARG A 179 -0.35 13.93 14.19
N TRP A 180 -1.17 13.22 13.42
CA TRP A 180 -0.89 12.94 12.00
C TRP A 180 -1.38 14.11 11.11
N ASP A 181 -1.01 15.31 11.49
CA ASP A 181 -1.49 16.57 10.90
C ASP A 181 -0.47 17.28 10.00
N GLY A 182 0.75 16.68 9.86
CA GLY A 182 1.82 17.23 9.04
C GLY A 182 2.54 18.42 9.68
N HIS A 183 2.63 18.46 11.00
CA HIS A 183 3.35 19.47 11.79
C HIS A 183 4.35 18.84 12.79
N ALA A 184 4.78 17.61 12.55
CA ALA A 184 5.73 16.93 13.43
C ALA A 184 7.10 17.63 13.43
N ALA A 185 7.60 18.06 12.26
CA ALA A 185 8.85 18.79 12.15
C ALA A 185 8.86 20.10 12.97
N GLU A 186 7.78 20.86 12.92
CA GLU A 186 7.64 22.09 13.69
C GLU A 186 7.72 21.81 15.21
N ARG A 187 7.04 20.75 15.67
CA ARG A 187 7.08 20.35 17.08
C ARG A 187 8.47 19.88 17.52
N ILE A 188 9.18 19.15 16.65
CA ILE A 188 10.56 18.69 16.93
C ILE A 188 11.49 19.87 17.16
N VAL A 189 11.37 20.94 16.37
CA VAL A 189 12.22 22.13 16.50
C VAL A 189 11.89 22.96 17.76
N GLN A 190 10.67 22.85 18.29
CA GLN A 190 10.21 23.58 19.48
C GLN A 190 10.49 22.85 20.79
N THR A 191 10.94 21.60 20.77
CA THR A 191 11.28 20.78 21.94
C THR A 191 12.77 20.83 22.28
#